data_88356c458ba537402869f342183d6898
#
_entry.id   88356c458ba537402869f342183d6898
#
_cell.length_a   1.000
_cell.length_b   1.000
_cell.length_c   1.000
_cell.angle_alpha   90.00
_cell.angle_beta   90.00
_cell.angle_gamma   90.00
#
_symmetry.space_group_name_H-M   'P 1'
#
loop_
_entity.id
_entity.type
_entity.pdbx_description
1 polymer ?
#
loop_
_entity_poly.entity_id
_entity_poly.type
_entity_poly.pdbx_seq_one_letter_code
_entity_poly.pdbx_strand_id
1 'polypeptide(L)'
;MIKRIIIYLIIYAVLLITIVFTLSEMETFFILAIVISGLGFGILIIFEVYKKFIFGSKPKNYNLEYINSNVENLNKISQKPFLFGLEKKIISDDEFYFDDENFYVVNGNNEAAKFDLNSITELSRTSIRINNSTIWQVKINHKEEELIFKFANNYTIWNKNFLLFYEKLKAINPSAIKSKWSLWKM
;
A
#
# COMPACT_ATOMS: atom_id res chain seq x y z
N MET A 1 5.21 -6.96 14.32
CA MET A 1 5.50 -8.12 13.48
C MET A 1 6.71 -8.90 13.99
N ILE A 2 7.90 -8.31 13.99
CA ILE A 2 9.14 -9.00 14.38
C ILE A 2 9.01 -9.69 15.75
N LYS A 3 8.48 -9.02 16.78
CA LYS A 3 8.26 -9.62 18.10
C LYS A 3 7.38 -10.89 18.05
N ARG A 4 6.33 -10.91 17.23
CA ARG A 4 5.46 -12.08 17.08
C ARG A 4 6.15 -13.22 16.34
N ILE A 5 6.92 -12.92 15.30
CA ILE A 5 7.70 -13.93 14.57
C ILE A 5 8.72 -14.58 15.51
N ILE A 6 9.38 -13.81 16.37
CA ILE A 6 10.31 -14.34 17.38
C ILE A 6 9.57 -15.28 18.36
N ILE A 7 8.39 -14.89 18.83
CA ILE A 7 7.57 -15.75 19.71
C ILE A 7 7.20 -17.06 19.01
N TYR A 8 6.76 -17.00 17.75
CA TYR A 8 6.43 -18.21 16.97
C TYR A 8 7.66 -19.10 16.75
N LEU A 9 8.85 -18.53 16.52
CA LEU A 9 10.10 -19.31 16.43
C LEU A 9 10.44 -20.02 17.74
N ILE A 10 10.27 -19.36 18.88
CA ILE A 10 10.51 -19.97 20.19
C ILE A 10 9.53 -21.11 20.44
N ILE A 11 8.23 -20.90 20.18
CA ILE A 11 7.21 -21.94 20.33
C ILE A 11 7.51 -23.13 19.42
N TYR A 12 7.91 -22.88 18.16
CA TYR A 12 8.26 -23.93 17.22
C TYR A 12 9.50 -24.71 17.64
N ALA A 13 10.54 -24.03 18.17
CA ALA A 13 11.72 -24.69 18.71
C ALA A 13 11.38 -25.62 19.88
N VAL A 14 10.52 -25.18 20.82
CA VAL A 14 10.06 -26.02 21.93
C VAL A 14 9.28 -27.23 21.41
N LEU A 15 8.40 -27.02 20.41
CA LEU A 15 7.62 -28.11 19.80
C LEU A 15 8.53 -29.14 19.13
N LEU A 16 9.55 -28.70 18.38
CA LEU A 16 10.53 -29.63 17.78
C LEU A 16 11.29 -30.44 18.84
N ILE A 17 11.73 -29.81 19.92
CA ILE A 17 12.39 -30.49 21.02
C ILE A 17 11.46 -31.55 21.60
N THR A 18 10.19 -31.24 21.84
CA THR A 18 9.21 -32.19 22.34
C THR A 18 9.03 -33.38 21.39
N ILE A 19 8.91 -33.13 20.07
CA ILE A 19 8.80 -34.19 19.06
C ILE A 19 10.01 -35.14 19.11
N VAL A 20 11.22 -34.56 19.18
CA VAL A 20 12.47 -35.35 19.27
C VAL A 20 12.45 -36.26 20.50
N PHE A 21 12.10 -35.72 21.69
CA PHE A 21 12.12 -36.51 22.92
C PHE A 21 11.01 -37.58 23.00
N THR A 22 9.86 -37.35 22.34
CA THR A 22 8.71 -38.25 22.49
C THR A 22 8.58 -39.27 21.35
N LEU A 23 9.04 -38.94 20.14
CA LEU A 23 8.79 -39.75 18.94
C LEU A 23 10.07 -40.28 18.26
N SER A 24 11.25 -40.03 18.80
CA SER A 24 12.52 -40.45 18.18
C SER A 24 12.64 -41.96 17.92
N GLU A 25 11.95 -42.80 18.70
CA GLU A 25 11.95 -44.26 18.53
C GLU A 25 10.97 -44.75 17.44
N MET A 26 10.06 -43.88 16.98
CA MET A 26 9.03 -44.18 15.96
C MET A 26 9.33 -43.46 14.66
N GLU A 27 10.27 -43.97 13.85
CA GLU A 27 10.78 -43.25 12.64
C GLU A 27 9.70 -42.64 11.74
N THR A 28 8.66 -43.41 11.40
CA THR A 28 7.60 -42.94 10.49
C THR A 28 6.78 -41.80 11.10
N PHE A 29 6.38 -41.93 12.38
CA PHE A 29 5.63 -40.90 13.08
C PHE A 29 6.48 -39.65 13.37
N PHE A 30 7.76 -39.82 13.63
CA PHE A 30 8.72 -38.73 13.82
C PHE A 30 8.83 -37.89 12.56
N ILE A 31 9.07 -38.49 11.40
CA ILE A 31 9.16 -37.78 10.12
C ILE A 31 7.85 -37.06 9.83
N LEU A 32 6.70 -37.73 9.99
CA LEU A 32 5.39 -37.14 9.75
C LEU A 32 5.12 -35.94 10.65
N ALA A 33 5.45 -36.02 11.94
CA ALA A 33 5.29 -34.94 12.91
C ALA A 33 6.14 -33.71 12.55
N ILE A 34 7.39 -33.91 12.12
CA ILE A 34 8.27 -32.82 11.67
C ILE A 34 7.70 -32.14 10.43
N VAL A 35 7.25 -32.92 9.43
CA VAL A 35 6.71 -32.37 8.18
C VAL A 35 5.44 -31.57 8.45
N ILE A 36 4.48 -32.11 9.21
CA ILE A 36 3.23 -31.42 9.54
C ILE A 36 3.48 -30.16 10.35
N SER A 37 4.35 -30.22 11.38
CA SER A 37 4.68 -29.06 12.20
C SER A 37 5.40 -27.98 11.39
N GLY A 38 6.29 -28.36 10.47
CA GLY A 38 6.98 -27.42 9.56
C GLY A 38 6.03 -26.72 8.59
N LEU A 39 5.10 -27.47 7.99
CA LEU A 39 4.07 -26.89 7.13
C LEU A 39 3.15 -25.94 7.90
N GLY A 40 2.69 -26.32 9.09
CA GLY A 40 1.88 -25.46 9.95
C GLY A 40 2.59 -24.16 10.32
N PHE A 41 3.86 -24.26 10.70
CA PHE A 41 4.69 -23.08 11.00
C PHE A 41 4.90 -22.18 9.77
N GLY A 42 5.17 -22.76 8.60
CA GLY A 42 5.28 -22.03 7.34
C GLY A 42 4.01 -21.23 7.02
N ILE A 43 2.83 -21.86 7.18
CA ILE A 43 1.53 -21.19 6.97
C ILE A 43 1.35 -20.03 7.95
N LEU A 44 1.71 -20.17 9.22
CA LEU A 44 1.62 -19.08 10.21
C LEU A 44 2.51 -17.89 9.84
N ILE A 45 3.74 -18.12 9.39
CA ILE A 45 4.64 -17.05 8.94
C ILE A 45 4.06 -16.34 7.70
N ILE A 46 3.61 -17.11 6.70
CA ILE A 46 2.98 -16.56 5.49
C ILE A 46 1.77 -15.71 5.87
N PHE A 47 0.94 -16.18 6.81
CA PHE A 47 -0.24 -15.44 7.26
C PHE A 47 0.13 -14.12 7.96
N GLU A 48 1.18 -14.09 8.82
CA GLU A 48 1.63 -12.84 9.47
C GLU A 48 2.21 -11.83 8.47
N VAL A 49 2.96 -12.33 7.48
CA VAL A 49 3.47 -11.49 6.39
C VAL A 49 2.31 -10.95 5.55
N TYR A 50 1.40 -11.81 5.14
CA TYR A 50 0.20 -11.44 4.39
C TYR A 50 -0.63 -10.39 5.14
N LYS A 51 -0.88 -10.61 6.45
CA LYS A 51 -1.61 -9.66 7.29
C LYS A 51 -0.95 -8.29 7.33
N LYS A 52 0.37 -8.23 7.45
CA LYS A 52 1.09 -6.95 7.48
C LYS A 52 1.05 -6.24 6.13
N PHE A 53 1.30 -6.94 5.04
CA PHE A 53 1.43 -6.32 3.72
C PHE A 53 0.07 -5.99 3.08
N ILE A 54 -0.96 -6.81 3.31
CA ILE A 54 -2.25 -6.64 2.65
C ILE A 54 -3.27 -5.94 3.56
N PHE A 55 -3.41 -6.36 4.83
CA PHE A 55 -4.37 -5.71 5.74
C PHE A 55 -3.91 -4.35 6.26
N GLY A 56 -2.60 -4.16 6.50
CA GLY A 56 -2.05 -2.85 6.90
C GLY A 56 -2.05 -1.81 5.78
N SER A 57 -2.37 -2.24 4.55
CA SER A 57 -2.37 -1.38 3.37
C SER A 57 -3.76 -1.06 2.83
N LYS A 58 -4.84 -1.58 3.46
CA LYS A 58 -6.19 -1.27 2.98
C LYS A 58 -6.41 0.23 2.92
N PRO A 59 -6.82 0.76 1.75
CA PRO A 59 -7.30 2.12 1.67
C PRO A 59 -8.53 2.26 2.58
N LYS A 60 -8.61 3.36 3.32
CA LYS A 60 -9.82 3.70 4.06
C LYS A 60 -10.83 4.29 3.08
N ASN A 61 -12.08 3.87 3.19
CA ASN A 61 -13.17 4.59 2.57
C ASN A 61 -13.49 5.80 3.44
N TYR A 62 -13.37 6.99 2.88
CA TYR A 62 -13.70 8.24 3.55
C TYR A 62 -15.06 8.73 3.07
N ASN A 63 -15.85 9.29 3.99
CA ASN A 63 -17.04 10.05 3.61
C ASN A 63 -16.60 11.44 3.11
N LEU A 64 -16.30 11.53 1.83
CA LEU A 64 -15.89 12.78 1.20
C LEU A 64 -17.12 13.54 0.70
N GLU A 65 -17.05 14.86 0.77
CA GLU A 65 -18.03 15.73 0.12
C GLU A 65 -17.66 15.82 -1.37
N TYR A 66 -18.37 15.08 -2.19
CA TYR A 66 -18.17 15.09 -3.62
C TYR A 66 -19.03 16.18 -4.29
N ILE A 67 -18.43 16.87 -5.23
CA ILE A 67 -19.09 17.90 -6.05
C ILE A 67 -19.03 17.45 -7.49
N ASN A 68 -20.10 17.69 -8.25
CA ASN A 68 -20.08 17.51 -9.69
C ASN A 68 -19.07 18.48 -10.30
N SER A 69 -17.92 17.98 -10.69
CA SER A 69 -16.85 18.79 -11.32
C SER A 69 -16.59 18.28 -12.72
N ASN A 70 -16.30 19.21 -13.63
CA ASN A 70 -15.85 18.84 -14.97
C ASN A 70 -14.40 18.36 -14.89
N VAL A 71 -14.20 17.04 -14.90
CA VAL A 71 -12.91 16.36 -14.75
C VAL A 71 -12.08 16.43 -16.05
N GLU A 72 -12.70 16.79 -17.19
CA GLU A 72 -12.09 16.73 -18.53
C GLU A 72 -10.81 17.60 -18.66
N ASN A 73 -10.71 18.68 -17.89
CA ASN A 73 -9.59 19.61 -17.94
C ASN A 73 -8.52 19.34 -16.84
N LEU A 74 -8.69 18.28 -16.05
CA LEU A 74 -7.76 17.96 -14.96
C LEU A 74 -6.65 17.02 -15.42
N ASN A 75 -5.46 17.18 -14.84
CA ASN A 75 -4.33 16.32 -15.11
C ASN A 75 -4.40 15.04 -14.27
N LYS A 76 -4.70 13.92 -14.89
CA LYS A 76 -4.71 12.61 -14.21
C LYS A 76 -3.29 12.18 -13.83
N ILE A 77 -3.10 11.74 -12.58
CA ILE A 77 -1.81 11.29 -12.04
C ILE A 77 -1.80 9.83 -11.62
N SER A 78 -2.95 9.18 -11.58
CA SER A 78 -3.10 7.79 -11.17
C SER A 78 -3.36 6.84 -12.34
N GLN A 79 -2.94 5.59 -12.15
CA GLN A 79 -3.36 4.47 -12.99
C GLN A 79 -3.81 3.30 -12.12
N LYS A 80 -4.59 2.39 -12.70
CA LYS A 80 -5.03 1.15 -12.04
C LYS A 80 -4.21 -0.02 -12.58
N PRO A 81 -3.13 -0.44 -11.87
CA PRO A 81 -2.36 -1.62 -12.28
C PRO A 81 -3.20 -2.87 -12.06
N PHE A 82 -3.11 -3.83 -12.95
CA PHE A 82 -3.80 -5.10 -12.84
C PHE A 82 -3.07 -6.05 -11.87
N LEU A 83 -3.76 -6.57 -10.86
CA LEU A 83 -3.26 -7.59 -9.93
C LEU A 83 -4.35 -8.60 -9.56
N PHE A 84 -5.06 -9.14 -10.57
CA PHE A 84 -6.10 -10.17 -10.38
C PHE A 84 -7.16 -9.81 -9.32
N GLY A 85 -7.53 -8.52 -9.19
CA GLY A 85 -8.49 -8.02 -8.20
C GLY A 85 -7.92 -7.74 -6.81
N LEU A 86 -6.65 -8.06 -6.56
CA LEU A 86 -5.98 -7.76 -5.29
C LEU A 86 -5.56 -6.29 -5.17
N GLU A 87 -5.46 -5.58 -6.30
CA GLU A 87 -5.12 -4.15 -6.36
C GLU A 87 -6.04 -3.31 -5.47
N LYS A 88 -7.35 -3.61 -5.45
CA LYS A 88 -8.34 -2.93 -4.60
C LYS A 88 -8.08 -3.01 -3.09
N LYS A 89 -7.23 -3.95 -2.67
CA LYS A 89 -6.81 -4.09 -1.26
C LYS A 89 -5.58 -3.24 -0.93
N ILE A 90 -4.92 -2.69 -1.94
CA ILE A 90 -3.62 -2.01 -1.80
C ILE A 90 -3.75 -0.54 -2.18
N ILE A 91 -4.47 -0.23 -3.25
CA ILE A 91 -4.68 1.12 -3.76
C ILE A 91 -6.15 1.55 -3.55
N SER A 92 -6.38 2.85 -3.52
CA SER A 92 -7.72 3.43 -3.48
C SER A 92 -8.47 3.13 -4.80
N ASP A 93 -9.76 2.90 -4.72
CA ASP A 93 -10.60 2.66 -5.91
C ASP A 93 -10.81 3.94 -6.74
N ASP A 94 -10.59 5.11 -6.12
CA ASP A 94 -10.73 6.42 -6.74
C ASP A 94 -9.61 6.71 -7.74
N GLU A 95 -9.86 7.67 -8.61
CA GLU A 95 -8.88 8.22 -9.52
C GLU A 95 -8.38 9.57 -8.99
N PHE A 96 -7.11 9.90 -9.28
CA PHE A 96 -6.48 11.09 -8.74
C PHE A 96 -6.05 12.02 -9.85
N TYR A 97 -6.38 13.29 -9.66
CA TYR A 97 -6.10 14.37 -10.61
C TYR A 97 -5.58 15.60 -9.87
N PHE A 98 -5.04 16.55 -10.61
CA PHE A 98 -4.63 17.84 -10.07
C PHE A 98 -4.78 18.94 -11.10
N ASP A 99 -4.84 20.16 -10.61
CA ASP A 99 -4.70 21.41 -11.36
C ASP A 99 -3.62 22.31 -10.75
N ASP A 100 -3.72 23.59 -10.97
CA ASP A 100 -2.74 24.56 -10.49
C ASP A 100 -2.73 24.76 -8.97
N GLU A 101 -3.84 24.53 -8.30
CA GLU A 101 -4.01 24.85 -6.88
C GLU A 101 -4.45 23.62 -6.08
N ASN A 102 -5.05 22.63 -6.73
CA ASN A 102 -5.81 21.58 -6.03
C ASN A 102 -5.45 20.17 -6.46
N PHE A 103 -5.62 19.26 -5.52
CA PHE A 103 -5.64 17.82 -5.71
C PHE A 103 -7.09 17.32 -5.66
N TYR A 104 -7.43 16.43 -6.57
CA TYR A 104 -8.78 15.89 -6.70
C TYR A 104 -8.81 14.39 -6.54
N VAL A 105 -9.80 13.91 -5.78
CA VAL A 105 -10.14 12.50 -5.62
C VAL A 105 -11.47 12.27 -6.34
N VAL A 106 -11.45 11.50 -7.41
CA VAL A 106 -12.62 11.27 -8.27
C VAL A 106 -13.11 9.84 -8.09
N ASN A 107 -14.37 9.71 -7.71
CA ASN A 107 -15.02 8.42 -7.53
C ASN A 107 -15.48 7.79 -8.85
N GLY A 108 -15.99 6.55 -8.79
CA GLY A 108 -16.51 5.84 -9.97
C GLY A 108 -17.73 6.48 -10.65
N ASN A 109 -18.39 7.45 -10.00
CA ASN A 109 -19.52 8.21 -10.56
C ASN A 109 -19.08 9.52 -11.21
N ASN A 110 -17.78 9.77 -11.37
CA ASN A 110 -17.19 11.02 -11.84
C ASN A 110 -17.47 12.25 -10.96
N GLU A 111 -17.76 12.03 -9.69
CA GLU A 111 -17.85 13.10 -8.71
C GLU A 111 -16.47 13.32 -8.08
N ALA A 112 -16.07 14.57 -7.84
CA ALA A 112 -14.76 14.90 -7.32
C ALA A 112 -14.82 15.55 -5.92
N ALA A 113 -13.96 15.07 -5.02
CA ALA A 113 -13.62 15.79 -3.81
C ALA A 113 -12.34 16.60 -4.05
N LYS A 114 -12.37 17.88 -3.66
CA LYS A 114 -11.32 18.87 -3.93
C LYS A 114 -10.55 19.19 -2.66
N PHE A 115 -9.23 19.22 -2.74
CA PHE A 115 -8.32 19.55 -1.66
C PHE A 115 -7.25 20.53 -2.15
N ASP A 116 -6.96 21.57 -1.37
CA ASP A 116 -5.84 22.47 -1.64
C ASP A 116 -4.50 21.71 -1.57
N LEU A 117 -3.58 21.99 -2.49
CA LEU A 117 -2.24 21.37 -2.50
C LEU A 117 -1.44 21.68 -1.20
N ASN A 118 -1.71 22.80 -0.54
CA ASN A 118 -1.12 23.13 0.76
C ASN A 118 -1.62 22.23 1.89
N SER A 119 -2.79 21.62 1.76
CA SER A 119 -3.32 20.68 2.76
C SER A 119 -2.66 19.32 2.73
N ILE A 120 -1.86 19.03 1.71
CA ILE A 120 -1.11 17.77 1.60
C ILE A 120 0.04 17.80 2.60
N THR A 121 0.01 16.90 3.57
CA THR A 121 1.04 16.79 4.62
C THR A 121 2.16 15.83 4.25
N GLU A 122 1.88 14.86 3.36
CA GLU A 122 2.86 13.88 2.93
C GLU A 122 2.60 13.40 1.50
N LEU A 123 3.63 13.40 0.67
CA LEU A 123 3.73 12.62 -0.55
C LEU A 123 4.93 11.69 -0.42
N SER A 124 4.65 10.39 -0.31
CA SER A 124 5.68 9.38 -0.11
C SER A 124 5.48 8.17 -0.99
N ARG A 125 6.58 7.48 -1.27
CA ARG A 125 6.58 6.20 -1.95
C ARG A 125 6.44 5.09 -0.92
N THR A 126 5.53 4.16 -1.16
CA THR A 126 5.41 2.94 -0.33
C THR A 126 6.46 1.90 -0.75
N SER A 127 6.60 0.84 0.05
CA SER A 127 7.43 -0.31 -0.31
C SER A 127 6.76 -1.28 -1.31
N ILE A 128 5.52 -0.99 -1.72
CA ILE A 128 4.73 -1.87 -2.57
C ILE A 128 4.92 -1.47 -4.04
N ARG A 129 5.07 -2.49 -4.90
CA ARG A 129 5.08 -2.35 -6.36
C ARG A 129 4.10 -3.35 -6.96
N ILE A 130 3.37 -2.91 -7.98
CA ILE A 130 2.43 -3.73 -8.75
C ILE A 130 2.77 -3.54 -10.23
N ASN A 131 3.10 -4.62 -10.94
CA ASN A 131 3.44 -4.58 -12.37
C ASN A 131 4.43 -3.45 -12.73
N ASN A 132 5.56 -3.40 -12.02
CA ASN A 132 6.58 -2.35 -12.13
C ASN A 132 6.14 -0.93 -11.74
N SER A 133 4.88 -0.71 -11.39
CA SER A 133 4.40 0.59 -10.90
C SER A 133 4.58 0.69 -9.39
N THR A 134 5.30 1.70 -8.96
CA THR A 134 5.45 2.00 -7.53
C THR A 134 4.17 2.62 -7.00
N ILE A 135 3.70 2.15 -5.85
CA ILE A 135 2.55 2.73 -5.17
C ILE A 135 3.00 3.93 -4.34
N TRP A 136 2.38 5.06 -4.63
CA TRP A 136 2.54 6.31 -3.90
C TRP A 136 1.41 6.51 -2.91
N GLN A 137 1.69 7.28 -1.89
CA GLN A 137 0.75 7.66 -0.84
C GLN A 137 0.72 9.17 -0.71
N VAL A 138 -0.48 9.72 -0.72
CA VAL A 138 -0.76 11.12 -0.37
C VAL A 138 -1.49 11.12 0.96
N LYS A 139 -1.06 11.96 1.90
CA LYS A 139 -1.78 12.24 3.14
C LYS A 139 -2.23 13.69 3.13
N ILE A 140 -3.47 13.91 3.52
CA ILE A 140 -4.12 15.21 3.57
C ILE A 140 -4.72 15.39 4.95
N ASN A 141 -4.50 16.54 5.56
CA ASN A 141 -5.20 16.91 6.78
C ASN A 141 -6.50 17.64 6.42
N HIS A 142 -7.64 17.03 6.72
CA HIS A 142 -8.96 17.57 6.41
C HIS A 142 -9.89 17.43 7.59
N LYS A 143 -10.47 18.55 8.08
CA LYS A 143 -11.45 18.57 9.19
C LYS A 143 -11.00 17.74 10.41
N GLU A 144 -9.74 17.90 10.83
CA GLU A 144 -9.11 17.18 11.96
C GLU A 144 -8.86 15.68 11.72
N GLU A 145 -9.14 15.16 10.53
CA GLU A 145 -8.82 13.79 10.14
C GLU A 145 -7.68 13.74 9.13
N GLU A 146 -6.81 12.73 9.27
CA GLU A 146 -5.79 12.42 8.27
C GLU A 146 -6.37 11.48 7.21
N LEU A 147 -6.56 12.00 6.01
CA LEU A 147 -6.96 11.21 4.84
C LEU A 147 -5.71 10.63 4.18
N ILE A 148 -5.74 9.33 3.86
CA ILE A 148 -4.61 8.61 3.26
C ILE A 148 -5.07 7.96 1.96
N PHE A 149 -4.55 8.43 0.83
CA PHE A 149 -4.83 7.89 -0.48
C PHE A 149 -3.60 7.18 -1.04
N LYS A 150 -3.81 6.02 -1.64
CA LYS A 150 -2.75 5.23 -2.27
C LYS A 150 -3.09 4.96 -3.72
N PHE A 151 -2.13 5.20 -4.60
CA PHE A 151 -2.32 5.00 -6.04
C PHE A 151 -1.00 4.62 -6.73
N ALA A 152 -1.09 3.94 -7.86
CA ALA A 152 0.02 3.80 -8.76
C ALA A 152 0.13 5.06 -9.62
N ASN A 153 1.33 5.59 -9.75
CA ASN A 153 1.56 6.74 -10.63
C ASN A 153 1.43 6.33 -12.11
N ASN A 154 0.88 7.24 -12.93
CA ASN A 154 0.70 7.04 -14.37
C ASN A 154 1.89 7.53 -15.22
N TYR A 155 3.06 7.72 -14.60
CA TYR A 155 4.22 8.23 -15.33
C TYR A 155 4.68 7.26 -16.42
N THR A 156 4.81 7.80 -17.62
CA THR A 156 5.42 7.14 -18.79
C THR A 156 6.32 8.14 -19.52
N ILE A 157 7.03 7.70 -20.54
CA ILE A 157 7.83 8.60 -21.41
C ILE A 157 6.91 9.66 -22.06
N TRP A 158 5.67 9.31 -22.34
CA TRP A 158 4.68 10.16 -23.01
C TRP A 158 3.76 10.93 -22.04
N ASN A 159 3.57 10.43 -20.82
CA ASN A 159 2.72 11.04 -19.81
C ASN A 159 3.56 11.47 -18.61
N LYS A 160 3.72 12.76 -18.42
CA LYS A 160 4.52 13.37 -17.34
C LYS A 160 3.68 13.97 -16.22
N ASN A 161 2.36 13.75 -16.20
CA ASN A 161 1.45 14.42 -15.25
C ASN A 161 1.86 14.17 -13.79
N PHE A 162 2.26 12.96 -13.43
CA PHE A 162 2.73 12.70 -12.08
C PHE A 162 4.00 13.49 -11.73
N LEU A 163 4.93 13.64 -12.66
CA LEU A 163 6.13 14.46 -12.45
C LEU A 163 5.76 15.93 -12.26
N LEU A 164 4.85 16.45 -13.08
CA LEU A 164 4.36 17.83 -12.96
C LEU A 164 3.71 18.06 -11.60
N PHE A 165 2.86 17.15 -11.16
CA PHE A 165 2.28 17.18 -9.81
C PHE A 165 3.36 17.17 -8.72
N TYR A 166 4.34 16.28 -8.82
CA TYR A 166 5.44 16.19 -7.85
C TYR A 166 6.24 17.48 -7.75
N GLU A 167 6.66 18.06 -8.90
CA GLU A 167 7.44 19.29 -8.92
C GLU A 167 6.61 20.49 -8.44
N LYS A 168 5.32 20.54 -8.79
CA LYS A 168 4.40 21.56 -8.31
C LYS A 168 4.22 21.49 -6.79
N LEU A 169 3.92 20.33 -6.25
CA LEU A 169 3.79 20.13 -4.80
C LEU A 169 5.09 20.48 -4.08
N LYS A 170 6.24 20.11 -4.66
CA LYS A 170 7.55 20.45 -4.12
C LYS A 170 7.81 21.96 -4.08
N ALA A 171 7.29 22.72 -5.06
CA ALA A 171 7.41 24.16 -5.09
C ALA A 171 6.50 24.84 -4.05
N ILE A 172 5.26 24.35 -3.89
CA ILE A 172 4.25 24.92 -2.98
C ILE A 172 4.51 24.49 -1.54
N ASN A 173 4.71 23.19 -1.32
CA ASN A 173 4.89 22.59 0.00
C ASN A 173 6.04 21.56 0.01
N PRO A 174 7.30 22.02 0.03
CA PRO A 174 8.47 21.14 0.01
C PRO A 174 8.53 20.18 1.21
N SER A 175 7.94 20.57 2.34
CA SER A 175 7.90 19.75 3.57
C SER A 175 7.05 18.49 3.43
N ALA A 176 6.08 18.48 2.52
CA ALA A 176 5.23 17.33 2.23
C ALA A 176 5.98 16.22 1.47
N ILE A 177 7.07 16.54 0.78
CA ILE A 177 7.82 15.57 -0.01
C ILE A 177 8.71 14.69 0.88
N LYS A 178 8.27 13.48 1.18
CA LYS A 178 9.03 12.51 2.00
C LYS A 178 9.85 11.50 1.18
N SER A 179 9.56 11.35 -0.11
CA SER A 179 10.31 10.47 -1.00
C SER A 179 10.75 11.20 -2.26
N LYS A 180 12.03 11.09 -2.59
CA LYS A 180 12.54 11.63 -3.85
C LYS A 180 12.00 10.82 -5.02
N TRP A 181 11.45 11.53 -6.00
CA TRP A 181 11.10 10.94 -7.27
C TRP A 181 12.37 10.74 -8.12
N SER A 182 12.49 9.64 -8.83
CA SER A 182 13.62 9.34 -9.69
C SER A 182 13.18 8.41 -10.82
N LEU A 183 13.58 8.73 -12.05
CA LEU A 183 13.36 7.90 -13.24
C LEU A 183 13.89 6.46 -13.08
N TRP A 184 14.98 6.28 -12.34
CA TRP A 184 15.64 4.99 -12.14
C TRP A 184 15.01 4.12 -11.04
N LYS A 185 14.00 4.65 -10.34
CA LYS A 185 13.31 3.96 -9.24
C LYS A 185 11.78 3.94 -9.44
N MET A 186 11.38 3.88 -10.70
CA MET A 186 9.97 3.70 -11.07
C MET A 186 9.45 2.32 -10.71
#